data_5e97eddd22ed0e5b11e11b2ba0384d9e
#
_entry.id   5e97eddd22ed0e5b11e11b2ba0384d9e
#
_cell.length_a   1.000
_cell.length_b   1.000
_cell.length_c   1.000
_cell.angle_alpha   90.00
_cell.angle_beta   90.00
_cell.angle_gamma   90.00
#
_symmetry.space_group_name_H-M   'P 1'
#
loop_
_entity.id
_entity.type
_entity.pdbx_description
1 polymer ?
#
loop_
_entity_poly.entity_id
_entity_poly.type
_entity_poly.pdbx_seq_one_letter_code
_entity_poly.pdbx_strand_id
1 'polypeptide(L)'
;MKKILIVDDEESIRFLYREELEEDGFSVDVAKNGEEALEKVSIFKPDLITLDIKMPGMDGIETLKRIRDLDRKIPIIMCSAYGEYKRDLTTWASDAYIVKCADLTELKITIRKLLGLQ
;
A
#
# COMPACT_ATOMS: atom_id res chain seq x y z
N MET A 1 -5.79 11.88 12.71
CA MET A 1 -5.22 11.79 11.35
C MET A 1 -5.01 10.33 11.00
N LYS A 2 -5.54 9.89 9.87
CA LYS A 2 -5.35 8.51 9.44
C LYS A 2 -3.91 8.30 8.95
N LYS A 3 -3.37 7.12 9.20
CA LYS A 3 -1.98 6.78 8.88
C LYS A 3 -1.92 5.83 7.70
N ILE A 4 -1.10 6.16 6.73
CA ILE A 4 -0.91 5.36 5.53
C ILE A 4 0.56 4.97 5.41
N LEU A 5 0.82 3.68 5.21
CA LEU A 5 2.16 3.17 4.94
C LEU A 5 2.28 2.89 3.45
N ILE A 6 3.28 3.46 2.81
CA ILE A 6 3.55 3.26 1.39
C ILE A 6 4.75 2.34 1.25
N VAL A 7 4.56 1.19 0.62
CA VAL A 7 5.63 0.21 0.40
C VAL A 7 5.91 0.10 -1.08
N ASP A 8 7.07 0.60 -1.48
CA ASP A 8 7.50 0.60 -2.88
C ASP A 8 9.02 0.72 -2.92
N ASP A 9 9.67 -0.01 -3.81
CA ASP A 9 11.13 0.03 -3.93
C ASP A 9 11.63 1.24 -4.70
N GLU A 10 10.76 1.95 -5.42
CA GLU A 10 11.13 3.13 -6.18
C GLU A 10 11.01 4.39 -5.32
N GLU A 11 12.13 5.09 -5.14
CA GLU A 11 12.16 6.30 -4.34
C GLU A 11 11.23 7.39 -4.88
N SER A 12 11.17 7.54 -6.21
CA SER A 12 10.31 8.54 -6.84
C SER A 12 8.82 8.29 -6.55
N ILE A 13 8.40 7.03 -6.50
CA ILE A 13 7.03 6.68 -6.19
C ILE A 13 6.73 6.97 -4.71
N ARG A 14 7.64 6.58 -3.81
CA ARG A 14 7.46 6.88 -2.39
C ARG A 14 7.32 8.37 -2.15
N PHE A 15 8.16 9.17 -2.81
CA PHE A 15 8.13 10.62 -2.68
C PHE A 15 6.81 11.20 -3.20
N LEU A 16 6.41 10.81 -4.41
CA LEU A 16 5.18 11.31 -5.02
C LEU A 16 3.95 10.98 -4.19
N TYR A 17 3.81 9.72 -3.79
CA TYR A 17 2.66 9.28 -3.02
C TYR A 17 2.62 9.96 -1.65
N ARG A 18 3.77 10.07 -1.02
CA ARG A 18 3.85 10.74 0.29
C ARG A 18 3.41 12.20 0.20
N GLU A 19 3.94 12.93 -0.78
CA GLU A 19 3.57 14.34 -0.96
C GLU A 19 2.08 14.50 -1.19
N GLU A 20 1.53 13.72 -2.12
CA GLU A 20 0.13 13.82 -2.47
C GLU A 20 -0.79 13.45 -1.31
N LEU A 21 -0.46 12.40 -0.58
CA LEU A 21 -1.31 11.94 0.51
C LEU A 21 -1.19 12.83 1.75
N GLU A 22 -0.01 13.35 2.03
CA GLU A 22 0.15 14.33 3.13
C GLU A 22 -0.62 15.61 2.83
N GLU A 23 -0.65 16.03 1.58
CA GLU A 23 -1.43 17.19 1.17
C GLU A 23 -2.93 16.96 1.42
N ASP A 24 -3.39 15.72 1.28
CA ASP A 24 -4.78 15.36 1.55
C ASP A 24 -5.09 15.19 3.04
N GLY A 25 -4.12 15.39 3.92
CA GLY A 25 -4.33 15.35 5.36
C GLY A 25 -3.99 14.04 6.04
N PHE A 26 -3.35 13.10 5.33
CA PHE A 26 -2.94 11.83 5.93
C PHE A 26 -1.55 11.93 6.57
N SER A 27 -1.32 11.12 7.59
CA SER A 27 0.02 10.92 8.14
C SER A 27 0.64 9.74 7.37
N VAL A 28 1.83 9.94 6.79
CA VAL A 28 2.41 8.97 5.87
C VAL A 28 3.79 8.53 6.32
N ASP A 29 4.04 7.23 6.31
CA ASP A 29 5.38 6.69 6.42
C ASP A 29 5.64 5.81 5.20
N VAL A 30 6.90 5.50 4.94
CA VAL A 30 7.29 4.75 3.74
C VAL A 30 8.18 3.58 4.10
N ALA A 31 8.16 2.55 3.27
CA ALA A 31 9.05 1.41 3.37
C ALA A 31 9.55 1.06 1.97
N LYS A 32 10.81 0.70 1.85
CA LYS A 32 11.44 0.44 0.56
C LYS A 32 11.45 -1.04 0.16
N ASN A 33 11.09 -1.91 1.09
CA ASN A 33 11.04 -3.36 0.85
C ASN A 33 10.10 -4.03 1.85
N GLY A 34 9.91 -5.34 1.69
CA GLY A 34 8.99 -6.10 2.52
C GLY A 34 9.41 -6.18 3.99
N GLU A 35 10.69 -6.35 4.24
CA GLU A 35 11.21 -6.43 5.60
C GLU A 35 10.96 -5.13 6.36
N GLU A 36 11.24 -4.01 5.71
CA GLU A 36 11.00 -2.69 6.31
C GLU A 36 9.50 -2.47 6.53
N ALA A 37 8.68 -2.95 5.59
CA ALA A 37 7.23 -2.84 5.72
C ALA A 37 6.72 -3.57 6.97
N LEU A 38 7.19 -4.79 7.20
CA LEU A 38 6.78 -5.56 8.38
C LEU A 38 7.16 -4.86 9.68
N GLU A 39 8.35 -4.28 9.72
CA GLU A 39 8.81 -3.50 10.86
C GLU A 39 7.91 -2.28 11.09
N LYS A 40 7.59 -1.55 10.03
CA LYS A 40 6.76 -0.36 10.11
C LYS A 40 5.32 -0.66 10.50
N VAL A 41 4.78 -1.80 10.08
CA VAL A 41 3.43 -2.20 10.50
C VAL A 41 3.33 -2.24 12.02
N SER A 42 4.36 -2.76 12.68
CA SER A 42 4.38 -2.87 14.14
C SER A 42 4.64 -1.54 14.84
N ILE A 43 5.48 -0.69 14.26
CA ILE A 43 5.90 0.57 14.88
C ILE A 43 4.95 1.71 14.56
N PHE A 44 4.69 1.93 13.28
CA PHE A 44 3.86 3.05 12.82
C PHE A 44 2.36 2.78 13.01
N LYS A 45 1.96 1.52 12.98
CA LYS A 45 0.56 1.09 13.12
C LYS A 45 -0.35 1.79 12.11
N PRO A 46 -0.11 1.58 10.81
CA PRO A 46 -0.90 2.27 9.79
C PRO A 46 -2.36 1.85 9.79
N ASP A 47 -3.21 2.74 9.32
CA ASP A 47 -4.63 2.45 9.11
C ASP A 47 -4.90 1.84 7.74
N LEU A 48 -3.94 1.98 6.83
CA LEU A 48 -4.03 1.44 5.47
C LEU A 48 -2.63 1.32 4.90
N ILE A 49 -2.43 0.33 4.04
CA ILE A 49 -1.12 0.09 3.39
C ILE A 49 -1.31 0.09 1.88
N THR A 50 -0.44 0.79 1.15
CA THR A 50 -0.29 0.59 -0.29
C THR A 50 0.98 -0.24 -0.50
N LEU A 51 0.90 -1.28 -1.31
CA LEU A 51 1.95 -2.29 -1.40
C LEU A 51 2.26 -2.60 -2.86
N ASP A 52 3.52 -2.37 -3.25
CA ASP A 52 4.00 -2.73 -4.58
C ASP A 52 4.18 -4.25 -4.68
N ILE A 53 3.87 -4.82 -5.84
CA ILE A 53 4.01 -6.26 -6.05
C ILE A 53 5.45 -6.65 -6.34
N LYS A 54 6.10 -5.95 -7.27
CA LYS A 54 7.45 -6.31 -7.68
C LYS A 54 8.50 -5.52 -6.92
N MET A 55 9.13 -6.19 -5.97
CA MET A 55 10.22 -5.61 -5.17
C MET A 55 11.35 -6.63 -5.07
N PRO A 56 12.60 -6.18 -5.00
CA PRO A 56 13.72 -7.10 -4.79
C PRO A 56 13.63 -7.74 -3.41
N GLY A 57 14.11 -8.98 -3.32
CA GLY A 57 14.04 -9.75 -2.07
C GLY A 57 12.63 -10.28 -1.84
N MET A 58 12.04 -9.93 -0.71
CA MET A 58 10.66 -10.30 -0.41
C MET A 58 9.71 -9.50 -1.29
N ASP A 59 9.03 -10.14 -2.23
CA ASP A 59 8.11 -9.45 -3.13
C ASP A 59 6.81 -9.04 -2.41
N GLY A 60 5.97 -8.30 -3.13
CA GLY A 60 4.73 -7.77 -2.55
C GLY A 60 3.75 -8.85 -2.13
N ILE A 61 3.72 -9.98 -2.85
CA ILE A 61 2.80 -11.06 -2.50
C ILE A 61 3.21 -11.74 -1.20
N GLU A 62 4.51 -12.02 -1.04
CA GLU A 62 5.03 -12.56 0.20
C GLU A 62 4.82 -11.58 1.36
N THR A 63 5.08 -10.30 1.10
CA THR A 63 4.87 -9.24 2.09
C THR A 63 3.40 -9.18 2.53
N LEU A 64 2.48 -9.27 1.57
CA LEU A 64 1.04 -9.28 1.84
C LEU A 64 0.68 -10.42 2.79
N LYS A 65 1.18 -11.63 2.51
CA LYS A 65 0.91 -12.79 3.36
C LYS A 65 1.40 -12.58 4.78
N ARG A 66 2.59 -12.06 4.94
CA ARG A 66 3.17 -11.83 6.26
C ARG A 66 2.46 -10.73 7.02
N ILE A 67 2.03 -9.67 6.32
CA ILE A 67 1.24 -8.62 6.96
C ILE A 67 -0.09 -9.20 7.44
N ARG A 68 -0.73 -10.06 6.65
CA ARG A 68 -2.00 -10.68 7.04
C ARG A 68 -1.85 -11.59 8.25
N ASP A 69 -0.68 -12.18 8.45
CA ASP A 69 -0.41 -12.95 9.68
C ASP A 69 -0.34 -12.05 10.90
N LEU A 70 0.11 -10.80 10.72
CA LEU A 70 0.19 -9.83 11.81
C LEU A 70 -1.14 -9.12 12.05
N ASP A 71 -1.86 -8.80 10.99
CA ASP A 71 -3.12 -8.08 11.07
C ASP A 71 -4.02 -8.47 9.90
N ARG A 72 -5.10 -9.16 10.20
CA ARG A 72 -6.04 -9.67 9.20
C ARG A 72 -7.01 -8.63 8.68
N LYS A 73 -7.11 -7.50 9.35
CA LYS A 73 -8.16 -6.50 9.07
C LYS A 73 -7.67 -5.24 8.37
N ILE A 74 -6.38 -4.93 8.45
CA ILE A 74 -5.89 -3.69 7.90
C ILE A 74 -6.14 -3.63 6.38
N PRO A 75 -6.71 -2.54 5.86
CA PRO A 75 -6.91 -2.41 4.43
C PRO A 75 -5.58 -2.37 3.68
N ILE A 76 -5.46 -3.18 2.64
CA ILE A 76 -4.24 -3.23 1.82
C ILE A 76 -4.63 -3.05 0.36
N ILE A 77 -4.02 -2.06 -0.28
CA ILE A 77 -4.16 -1.81 -1.71
C ILE A 77 -2.89 -2.27 -2.40
N MET A 78 -3.03 -3.26 -3.29
CA MET A 78 -1.89 -3.69 -4.10
C MET A 78 -1.74 -2.76 -5.29
N CYS A 79 -0.52 -2.30 -5.54
CA CYS A 79 -0.20 -1.41 -6.65
C CYS A 79 0.82 -2.07 -7.54
N SER A 80 0.62 -2.06 -8.85
CA SER A 80 1.56 -2.65 -9.79
C SER A 80 1.57 -1.87 -11.09
N ALA A 81 2.72 -1.85 -11.75
CA ALA A 81 2.84 -1.31 -13.09
C ALA A 81 2.09 -2.16 -14.13
N TYR A 82 1.76 -3.40 -13.76
CA TYR A 82 1.14 -4.37 -14.68
C TYR A 82 -0.17 -4.87 -14.12
N GLY A 83 -1.16 -5.06 -14.98
CA GLY A 83 -2.47 -5.57 -14.58
C GLY A 83 -2.56 -7.09 -14.46
N GLU A 84 -1.48 -7.81 -14.70
CA GLU A 84 -1.48 -9.28 -14.80
C GLU A 84 -1.78 -9.99 -13.49
N TYR A 85 -1.55 -9.33 -12.35
CA TYR A 85 -1.77 -9.93 -11.03
C TYR A 85 -3.15 -9.66 -10.45
N LYS A 86 -3.98 -8.91 -11.16
CA LYS A 86 -5.26 -8.45 -10.64
C LYS A 86 -6.17 -9.58 -10.19
N ARG A 87 -6.26 -10.64 -10.99
CA ARG A 87 -7.15 -11.76 -10.70
C ARG A 87 -6.77 -12.48 -9.42
N ASP A 88 -5.47 -12.75 -9.24
CA ASP A 88 -4.98 -13.49 -8.09
C ASP A 88 -5.15 -12.71 -6.79
N LEU A 89 -4.89 -11.40 -6.84
CA LEU A 89 -4.87 -10.57 -5.64
C LEU A 89 -6.26 -10.18 -5.17
N THR A 90 -7.19 -9.95 -6.08
CA THR A 90 -8.56 -9.55 -5.70
C THR A 90 -9.35 -10.69 -5.08
N THR A 91 -8.95 -11.94 -5.32
CA THR A 91 -9.64 -13.09 -4.76
C THR A 91 -8.99 -13.59 -3.48
N TRP A 92 -7.89 -12.96 -3.03
CA TRP A 92 -7.14 -13.49 -1.89
C TRP A 92 -7.16 -12.56 -0.68
N ALA A 93 -6.11 -11.79 -0.45
CA ALA A 93 -5.91 -11.09 0.83
C ALA A 93 -5.85 -9.57 0.73
N SER A 94 -5.82 -9.01 -0.47
CA SER A 94 -5.84 -7.56 -0.64
C SER A 94 -7.27 -7.05 -0.75
N ASP A 95 -7.48 -5.81 -0.34
CA ASP A 95 -8.79 -5.17 -0.39
C ASP A 95 -9.04 -4.48 -1.73
N ALA A 96 -7.96 -4.14 -2.45
CA ALA A 96 -8.07 -3.49 -3.75
C ALA A 96 -6.79 -3.68 -4.54
N TYR A 97 -6.89 -3.51 -5.85
CA TYR A 97 -5.75 -3.58 -6.76
C TYR A 97 -5.81 -2.40 -7.69
N ILE A 98 -4.70 -1.67 -7.81
CA ILE A 98 -4.62 -0.48 -8.65
C ILE A 98 -3.38 -0.59 -9.53
N VAL A 99 -3.55 -0.32 -10.84
CA VAL A 99 -2.42 -0.23 -11.75
C VAL A 99 -1.75 1.13 -11.53
N LYS A 100 -0.45 1.14 -11.33
CA LYS A 100 0.31 2.36 -11.08
C LYS A 100 0.23 3.31 -12.26
N CYS A 101 0.02 4.59 -11.97
CA CYS A 101 0.06 5.66 -12.96
C CYS A 101 0.39 6.98 -12.24
N ALA A 102 0.70 8.01 -13.03
CA ALA A 102 1.03 9.32 -12.47
C ALA A 102 -0.18 10.02 -11.86
N ASP A 103 -1.38 9.68 -12.32
CA ASP A 103 -2.63 10.22 -11.80
C ASP A 103 -3.08 9.37 -10.62
N LEU A 104 -3.09 9.97 -9.43
CA LEU A 104 -3.43 9.27 -8.19
C LEU A 104 -4.91 9.36 -7.83
N THR A 105 -5.75 9.82 -8.75
CA THR A 105 -7.19 9.99 -8.48
C THR A 105 -7.85 8.69 -8.02
N GLU A 106 -7.62 7.61 -8.76
CA GLU A 106 -8.21 6.30 -8.41
C GLU A 106 -7.69 5.81 -7.06
N LEU A 107 -6.39 5.97 -6.81
CA LEU A 107 -5.80 5.58 -5.54
C LEU A 107 -6.42 6.36 -4.38
N LYS A 108 -6.54 7.66 -4.52
CA LYS A 108 -7.11 8.51 -3.46
C LYS A 108 -8.56 8.17 -3.17
N ILE A 109 -9.35 7.92 -4.21
CA ILE A 109 -10.75 7.52 -4.06
C ILE A 109 -10.83 6.19 -3.32
N THR A 110 -10.01 5.22 -3.69
CA THR A 110 -9.99 3.90 -3.08
C THR A 110 -9.57 3.98 -1.61
N ILE A 111 -8.55 4.79 -1.30
CA ILE A 111 -8.11 4.99 0.09
C ILE A 111 -9.25 5.53 0.93
N ARG A 112 -9.92 6.58 0.48
CA ARG A 112 -11.00 7.19 1.25
C ARG A 112 -12.15 6.21 1.45
N LYS A 113 -12.47 5.44 0.42
CA LYS A 113 -13.53 4.43 0.48
C LYS A 113 -13.20 3.35 1.52
N LEU A 114 -11.99 2.82 1.49
CA LEU A 114 -11.58 1.76 2.42
C LEU A 114 -11.47 2.25 3.86
N LEU A 115 -11.16 3.53 4.05
CA LEU A 115 -11.08 4.14 5.38
C LEU A 115 -12.43 4.68 5.87
N GLY A 116 -13.48 4.56 5.06
CA GLY A 116 -14.80 5.08 5.44
C GLY A 116 -14.90 6.59 5.41
N LEU A 117 -14.06 7.26 4.64
CA LEU A 117 -14.06 8.72 4.50
C LEU A 117 -14.86 9.14 3.28
N GLN A 118 -15.34 10.36 3.31
CA GLN A 118 -16.11 10.92 2.20
C GLN A 118 -15.29 11.88 1.33
#